data_fa242ab303ba71e1f27f2c18358485f3
#
_entry.id   fa242ab303ba71e1f27f2c18358485f3
#
_cell.length_a   1.000
_cell.length_b   1.000
_cell.length_c   1.000
_cell.angle_alpha   90.00
_cell.angle_beta   90.00
_cell.angle_gamma   90.00
#
_symmetry.space_group_name_H-M   'P 1'
#
loop_
_entity.id
_entity.type
_entity.pdbx_description
1 polymer ?
#
loop_
_entity_poly.entity_id
_entity_poly.type
_entity_poly.pdbx_seq_one_letter_code
_entity_poly.pdbx_strand_id
1 'polypeptide(L)'
;VWDFMSLVKALQIDLTSVKLPWTPTKDNVSRRLINEIVLGEESDIDQEENPTSHYELYLEAMETIGAKTDKIKKFVSNVIECNDYKVAVSKSDIPHAAVEFMNFTFDVIDTKKTHIIASVFTFGREDLIPDMFINIVKSLNEKPGSKTNDLLYYLERHIEMDGDEHGPMALKMISGLCGDDKEKWNDAVEFSNQALKQRIKLWDYISSQI
;
A
#
# COMPACT_ATOMS: atom_id res chain seq x y z
N VAL A 1 4.29 2.41 -2.80
CA VAL A 1 3.77 1.16 -3.40
C VAL A 1 4.48 -0.06 -2.82
N TRP A 2 5.82 -0.18 -2.93
CA TRP A 2 6.55 -1.36 -2.46
C TRP A 2 6.35 -1.67 -0.96
N ASP A 3 6.43 -0.67 -0.09
CA ASP A 3 6.25 -0.84 1.36
C ASP A 3 4.79 -1.14 1.74
N PHE A 4 3.83 -0.72 0.92
CA PHE A 4 2.42 -1.05 1.09
C PHE A 4 2.20 -2.56 1.05
N MET A 5 2.80 -3.26 0.07
CA MET A 5 2.72 -4.72 0.01
C MET A 5 3.25 -5.40 1.28
N SER A 6 4.31 -4.85 1.90
CA SER A 6 4.80 -5.39 3.18
C SER A 6 3.76 -5.23 4.31
N LEU A 7 3.03 -4.11 4.33
CA LEU A 7 1.95 -3.87 5.29
C LEU A 7 0.77 -4.85 5.07
N VAL A 8 0.35 -5.02 3.82
CA VAL A 8 -0.70 -5.98 3.42
C VAL A 8 -0.29 -7.42 3.77
N LYS A 9 0.97 -7.81 3.49
CA LYS A 9 1.48 -9.14 3.83
C LYS A 9 1.54 -9.37 5.33
N ALA A 10 1.86 -8.36 6.15
CA ALA A 10 1.78 -8.48 7.60
C ALA A 10 0.35 -8.77 8.07
N LEU A 11 -0.65 -8.09 7.50
CA LEU A 11 -2.07 -8.39 7.77
C LEU A 11 -2.47 -9.77 7.26
N GLN A 12 -1.98 -10.21 6.10
CA GLN A 12 -2.25 -11.55 5.58
C GLN A 12 -1.73 -12.64 6.53
N ILE A 13 -0.52 -12.46 7.07
CA ILE A 13 0.06 -13.40 8.05
C ILE A 13 -0.79 -13.50 9.32
N ASP A 14 -1.30 -12.38 9.80
CA ASP A 14 -2.04 -12.31 11.07
C ASP A 14 -3.51 -12.71 10.93
N LEU A 15 -4.18 -12.31 9.85
CA LEU A 15 -5.64 -12.40 9.69
C LEU A 15 -6.08 -13.57 8.81
N THR A 16 -5.15 -14.17 8.06
CA THR A 16 -5.41 -15.35 7.25
C THR A 16 -4.61 -16.56 7.75
N SER A 17 -4.80 -17.73 7.16
CA SER A 17 -4.02 -18.92 7.54
C SER A 17 -3.01 -19.25 6.46
N VAL A 18 -1.76 -18.80 6.64
CA VAL A 18 -0.61 -19.12 5.79
C VAL A 18 0.33 -20.17 6.41
N LYS A 19 -0.12 -20.82 7.49
CA LYS A 19 0.65 -21.85 8.22
C LYS A 19 0.20 -23.25 7.87
N LEU A 20 1.10 -24.22 8.04
CA LEU A 20 0.83 -25.64 7.90
C LEU A 20 0.91 -26.36 9.26
N PRO A 21 0.01 -27.31 9.59
CA PRO A 21 -1.21 -27.66 8.85
C PRO A 21 -2.22 -26.51 8.85
N TRP A 22 -3.02 -26.39 7.78
CA TRP A 22 -4.00 -25.33 7.64
C TRP A 22 -5.13 -25.41 8.68
N THR A 23 -5.46 -24.28 9.26
CA THR A 23 -6.66 -24.11 10.10
C THR A 23 -7.35 -22.78 9.75
N PRO A 24 -8.70 -22.72 9.74
CA PRO A 24 -9.39 -21.47 9.46
C PRO A 24 -9.19 -20.45 10.58
N THR A 25 -8.98 -19.18 10.23
CA THR A 25 -9.04 -18.06 11.19
C THR A 25 -10.49 -17.77 11.57
N LYS A 26 -10.72 -17.19 12.76
CA LYS A 26 -12.09 -16.98 13.29
C LYS A 26 -12.84 -15.87 12.55
N ASP A 27 -12.14 -14.79 12.18
CA ASP A 27 -12.74 -13.64 11.50
C ASP A 27 -12.76 -13.86 9.98
N ASN A 28 -13.92 -14.27 9.49
CA ASN A 28 -14.11 -14.55 8.07
C ASN A 28 -14.24 -13.26 7.22
N VAL A 29 -14.63 -12.14 7.81
CA VAL A 29 -14.75 -10.86 7.11
C VAL A 29 -13.37 -10.29 6.84
N SER A 30 -12.53 -10.16 7.86
CA SER A 30 -11.15 -9.69 7.71
C SER A 30 -10.33 -10.62 6.80
N ARG A 31 -10.50 -11.93 6.95
CA ARG A 31 -9.85 -12.91 6.07
C ARG A 31 -10.25 -12.73 4.60
N ARG A 32 -11.53 -12.48 4.33
CA ARG A 32 -12.04 -12.25 2.97
C ARG A 32 -11.43 -10.97 2.40
N LEU A 33 -11.54 -9.86 3.12
CA LEU A 33 -10.99 -8.56 2.73
C LEU A 33 -9.50 -8.66 2.36
N ILE A 34 -8.68 -9.19 3.27
CA ILE A 34 -7.24 -9.24 3.05
C ILE A 34 -6.86 -10.15 1.86
N ASN A 35 -7.57 -11.26 1.66
CA ASN A 35 -7.30 -12.11 0.50
C ASN A 35 -7.73 -11.46 -0.83
N GLU A 36 -8.78 -10.66 -0.85
CA GLU A 36 -9.18 -9.89 -2.02
C GLU A 36 -8.16 -8.80 -2.34
N ILE A 37 -7.70 -8.05 -1.34
CA ILE A 37 -6.67 -7.05 -1.51
C ILE A 37 -5.36 -7.69 -1.99
N VAL A 38 -4.94 -8.80 -1.38
CA VAL A 38 -3.72 -9.51 -1.85
C VAL A 38 -3.88 -10.00 -3.28
N LEU A 39 -5.05 -10.48 -3.68
CA LEU A 39 -5.31 -10.89 -5.06
C LEU A 39 -5.16 -9.70 -6.02
N GLY A 40 -5.75 -8.56 -5.71
CA GLY A 40 -5.65 -7.36 -6.53
C GLY A 40 -4.23 -6.81 -6.59
N GLU A 41 -3.57 -6.67 -5.44
CA GLU A 41 -2.25 -6.05 -5.39
C GLU A 41 -1.12 -6.91 -5.97
N GLU A 42 -1.17 -8.23 -5.76
CA GLU A 42 -0.08 -9.15 -6.13
C GLU A 42 -0.30 -9.87 -7.47
N SER A 43 -1.55 -10.00 -7.92
CA SER A 43 -1.92 -10.82 -9.07
C SER A 43 -3.14 -10.28 -9.81
N ASP A 44 -3.17 -8.99 -10.05
CA ASP A 44 -4.17 -8.34 -10.91
C ASP A 44 -3.89 -8.66 -12.39
N ILE A 45 -4.57 -8.01 -13.29
CA ILE A 45 -4.40 -8.12 -14.74
C ILE A 45 -4.01 -6.77 -15.32
N ASP A 46 -3.17 -6.80 -16.37
CA ASP A 46 -2.86 -5.64 -17.20
C ASP A 46 -3.94 -5.38 -18.28
N GLN A 47 -3.70 -4.41 -19.15
CA GLN A 47 -4.61 -4.07 -20.26
C GLN A 47 -4.70 -5.17 -21.32
N GLU A 48 -3.79 -6.16 -21.32
CA GLU A 48 -3.74 -7.31 -22.22
C GLU A 48 -4.23 -8.61 -21.54
N GLU A 49 -4.84 -8.50 -20.35
CA GLU A 49 -5.33 -9.61 -19.52
C GLU A 49 -4.20 -10.54 -18.99
N ASN A 50 -2.95 -10.08 -18.94
CA ASN A 50 -1.87 -10.85 -18.34
C ASN A 50 -1.83 -10.62 -16.82
N PRO A 51 -1.58 -11.67 -16.00
CA PRO A 51 -1.38 -11.50 -14.57
C PRO A 51 -0.17 -10.61 -14.26
N THR A 52 -0.37 -9.62 -13.41
CA THR A 52 0.66 -8.67 -13.01
C THR A 52 0.37 -8.09 -11.62
N SER A 53 1.37 -7.57 -10.94
CA SER A 53 1.17 -6.87 -9.67
C SER A 53 0.97 -5.37 -9.88
N HIS A 54 0.30 -4.70 -8.95
CA HIS A 54 0.20 -3.23 -8.97
C HIS A 54 1.57 -2.55 -8.91
N TYR A 55 2.55 -3.18 -8.29
CA TYR A 55 3.93 -2.68 -8.31
C TYR A 55 4.52 -2.69 -9.73
N GLU A 56 4.30 -3.74 -10.52
CA GLU A 56 4.77 -3.85 -11.90
C GLU A 56 4.00 -2.89 -12.82
N LEU A 57 2.68 -2.83 -12.71
CA LEU A 57 1.84 -1.84 -13.43
C LEU A 57 2.31 -0.41 -13.19
N TYR A 58 2.65 -0.07 -11.93
CA TYR A 58 3.14 1.27 -11.62
C TYR A 58 4.53 1.55 -12.20
N LEU A 59 5.42 0.57 -12.22
CA LEU A 59 6.73 0.72 -12.88
C LEU A 59 6.57 0.96 -14.38
N GLU A 60 5.70 0.22 -15.05
CA GLU A 60 5.41 0.38 -16.46
C GLU A 60 4.81 1.77 -16.74
N ALA A 61 3.82 2.18 -15.96
CA ALA A 61 3.24 3.52 -16.05
C ALA A 61 4.29 4.62 -15.87
N MET A 62 5.22 4.47 -14.91
CA MET A 62 6.34 5.40 -14.72
C MET A 62 7.25 5.48 -15.96
N GLU A 63 7.60 4.34 -16.55
CA GLU A 63 8.46 4.27 -17.74
C GLU A 63 7.79 4.91 -18.96
N THR A 64 6.50 4.66 -19.17
CA THR A 64 5.73 5.22 -20.28
C THR A 64 5.68 6.75 -20.24
N ILE A 65 5.55 7.35 -19.05
CA ILE A 65 5.60 8.81 -18.89
C ILE A 65 7.03 9.38 -18.89
N GLY A 66 8.05 8.53 -19.01
CA GLY A 66 9.46 8.92 -19.06
C GLY A 66 10.11 9.11 -17.68
N ALA A 67 9.51 8.64 -16.60
CA ALA A 67 10.11 8.64 -15.28
C ALA A 67 11.21 7.57 -15.17
N LYS A 68 12.23 7.84 -14.34
CA LYS A 68 13.34 6.91 -14.14
C LYS A 68 12.99 5.89 -13.05
N THR A 69 13.06 4.61 -13.38
CA THR A 69 12.76 3.49 -12.47
C THR A 69 14.01 2.78 -11.92
N ASP A 70 15.21 3.15 -12.37
CA ASP A 70 16.46 2.48 -12.01
C ASP A 70 16.70 2.40 -10.49
N LYS A 71 16.39 3.50 -9.76
CA LYS A 71 16.61 3.57 -8.31
C LYS A 71 15.73 2.56 -7.56
N ILE A 72 14.46 2.50 -7.88
CA ILE A 72 13.54 1.57 -7.22
C ILE A 72 13.80 0.13 -7.62
N LYS A 73 14.13 -0.15 -8.88
CA LYS A 73 14.52 -1.48 -9.34
C LYS A 73 15.80 -1.95 -8.63
N LYS A 74 16.82 -1.07 -8.51
CA LYS A 74 18.04 -1.37 -7.77
C LYS A 74 17.77 -1.62 -6.29
N PHE A 75 16.91 -0.83 -5.67
CA PHE A 75 16.52 -1.04 -4.27
C PHE A 75 15.88 -2.41 -4.07
N VAL A 76 14.90 -2.79 -4.89
CA VAL A 76 14.22 -4.09 -4.78
C VAL A 76 15.20 -5.24 -5.03
N SER A 77 16.10 -5.12 -6.00
CA SER A 77 17.20 -6.10 -6.20
C SER A 77 18.06 -6.25 -4.94
N ASN A 78 18.43 -5.14 -4.30
CA ASN A 78 19.19 -5.19 -3.04
C ASN A 78 18.37 -5.84 -1.89
N VAL A 79 17.05 -5.62 -1.83
CA VAL A 79 16.19 -6.32 -0.85
C VAL A 79 16.22 -7.83 -1.08
N ILE A 80 16.11 -8.28 -2.33
CA ILE A 80 16.18 -9.71 -2.68
C ILE A 80 17.54 -10.31 -2.26
N GLU A 81 18.64 -9.62 -2.56
CA GLU A 81 19.98 -10.08 -2.25
C GLU A 81 20.29 -10.13 -0.75
N CYS A 82 19.83 -9.12 0.00
CA CYS A 82 20.17 -8.96 1.42
C CYS A 82 19.14 -9.56 2.36
N ASN A 83 17.91 -9.78 1.89
CA ASN A 83 16.74 -10.15 2.69
C ASN A 83 16.54 -9.21 3.91
N ASP A 84 16.93 -7.96 3.79
CA ASP A 84 16.85 -6.91 4.81
C ASP A 84 16.71 -5.55 4.13
N TYR A 85 15.59 -4.87 4.36
CA TYR A 85 15.30 -3.59 3.71
C TYR A 85 16.23 -2.46 4.20
N LYS A 86 16.68 -2.48 5.47
CA LYS A 86 17.59 -1.45 6.02
C LYS A 86 18.96 -1.54 5.36
N VAL A 87 19.45 -2.76 5.17
CA VAL A 87 20.68 -3.01 4.42
C VAL A 87 20.50 -2.60 2.96
N ALA A 88 19.37 -2.92 2.34
CA ALA A 88 19.06 -2.52 0.97
C ALA A 88 19.01 -0.99 0.80
N VAL A 89 18.40 -0.28 1.74
CA VAL A 89 18.40 1.20 1.77
C VAL A 89 19.81 1.75 1.81
N SER A 90 20.69 1.21 2.67
CA SER A 90 22.09 1.68 2.79
C SER A 90 22.92 1.48 1.51
N LYS A 91 22.50 0.57 0.63
CA LYS A 91 23.13 0.26 -0.67
C LYS A 91 22.44 0.93 -1.86
N SER A 92 21.41 1.73 -1.61
CA SER A 92 20.57 2.33 -2.65
C SER A 92 20.50 3.85 -2.51
N ASP A 93 20.34 4.54 -3.63
CA ASP A 93 20.16 5.99 -3.67
C ASP A 93 18.66 6.32 -3.63
N ILE A 94 18.03 6.11 -2.47
CA ILE A 94 16.62 6.39 -2.24
C ILE A 94 16.48 7.77 -1.57
N PRO A 95 15.55 8.64 -2.00
CA PRO A 95 15.29 9.91 -1.34
C PRO A 95 14.96 9.75 0.14
N HIS A 96 15.55 10.59 0.99
CA HIS A 96 15.41 10.50 2.45
C HIS A 96 13.94 10.46 2.92
N ALA A 97 13.08 11.29 2.31
CA ALA A 97 11.66 11.30 2.66
C ALA A 97 10.95 9.97 2.35
N ALA A 98 11.34 9.27 1.27
CA ALA A 98 10.83 7.94 0.98
C ALA A 98 11.36 6.89 1.98
N VAL A 99 12.63 7.03 2.42
CA VAL A 99 13.21 6.18 3.47
C VAL A 99 12.47 6.37 4.80
N GLU A 100 12.19 7.61 5.21
CA GLU A 100 11.43 7.89 6.44
C GLU A 100 10.02 7.28 6.38
N PHE A 101 9.36 7.39 5.24
CA PHE A 101 8.04 6.84 5.03
C PHE A 101 8.03 5.30 5.10
N MET A 102 9.02 4.64 4.47
CA MET A 102 9.20 3.19 4.57
C MET A 102 9.54 2.75 6.01
N ASN A 103 10.45 3.46 6.69
CA ASN A 103 10.80 3.16 8.08
C ASN A 103 9.56 3.16 8.97
N PHE A 104 8.69 4.16 8.84
CA PHE A 104 7.44 4.20 9.59
C PHE A 104 6.56 2.96 9.32
N THR A 105 6.45 2.53 8.07
CA THR A 105 5.71 1.31 7.72
C THR A 105 6.27 0.08 8.42
N PHE A 106 7.60 -0.09 8.43
CA PHE A 106 8.24 -1.23 9.08
C PHE A 106 8.21 -1.13 10.61
N ASP A 107 8.33 0.06 11.18
CA ASP A 107 8.16 0.28 12.63
C ASP A 107 6.74 -0.11 13.08
N VAL A 108 5.72 0.19 12.27
CA VAL A 108 4.33 -0.24 12.50
C VAL A 108 4.22 -1.78 12.45
N ILE A 109 4.80 -2.42 11.44
CA ILE A 109 4.83 -3.90 11.32
C ILE A 109 5.55 -4.52 12.53
N ASP A 110 6.65 -3.93 12.97
CA ASP A 110 7.46 -4.41 14.08
C ASP A 110 6.78 -4.29 15.46
N THR A 111 5.70 -3.50 15.57
CA THR A 111 4.86 -3.49 16.79
C THR A 111 4.24 -4.86 17.06
N LYS A 112 4.04 -5.69 16.04
CA LYS A 112 3.32 -6.97 16.09
C LYS A 112 1.89 -6.85 16.66
N LYS A 113 1.33 -5.64 16.63
CA LYS A 113 -0.03 -5.36 17.08
C LYS A 113 -0.95 -5.24 15.85
N THR A 114 -1.69 -6.30 15.56
CA THR A 114 -2.53 -6.38 14.35
C THR A 114 -3.50 -5.21 14.22
N HIS A 115 -4.09 -4.69 15.32
CA HIS A 115 -4.98 -3.53 15.29
C HIS A 115 -4.27 -2.23 14.88
N ILE A 116 -2.98 -2.06 15.23
CA ILE A 116 -2.17 -0.92 14.76
C ILE A 116 -1.89 -1.06 13.27
N ILE A 117 -1.41 -2.22 12.83
CA ILE A 117 -1.12 -2.49 11.41
C ILE A 117 -2.38 -2.25 10.57
N ALA A 118 -3.52 -2.79 11.01
CA ALA A 118 -4.80 -2.64 10.34
C ALA A 118 -5.28 -1.17 10.30
N SER A 119 -5.08 -0.39 11.37
CA SER A 119 -5.49 1.02 11.40
C SER A 119 -4.64 1.88 10.47
N VAL A 120 -3.34 1.65 10.42
CA VAL A 120 -2.44 2.35 9.48
C VAL A 120 -2.76 1.95 8.03
N PHE A 121 -3.06 0.68 7.76
CA PHE A 121 -3.54 0.21 6.47
C PHE A 121 -4.82 0.95 6.08
N THR A 122 -5.88 0.87 6.88
CA THR A 122 -7.19 1.43 6.57
C THR A 122 -7.15 2.95 6.40
N PHE A 123 -6.75 3.68 7.44
CA PHE A 123 -6.86 5.15 7.48
C PHE A 123 -5.65 5.89 6.92
N GLY A 124 -4.51 5.22 6.83
CA GLY A 124 -3.27 5.83 6.34
C GLY A 124 -2.94 5.50 4.88
N ARG A 125 -3.59 4.50 4.30
CA ARG A 125 -3.30 3.99 2.95
C ARG A 125 -4.55 3.84 2.10
N GLU A 126 -5.42 2.89 2.40
CA GLU A 126 -6.53 2.44 1.57
C GLU A 126 -7.57 3.54 1.33
N ASP A 127 -8.09 4.11 2.40
CA ASP A 127 -9.19 5.07 2.37
C ASP A 127 -8.87 6.42 1.69
N LEU A 128 -7.57 6.73 1.54
CA LEU A 128 -7.13 8.04 1.03
C LEU A 128 -6.86 8.07 -0.48
N ILE A 129 -6.50 6.93 -1.05
CA ILE A 129 -5.96 6.86 -2.40
C ILE A 129 -6.99 7.25 -3.46
N PRO A 130 -8.23 6.74 -3.43
CA PRO A 130 -9.23 7.06 -4.44
C PRO A 130 -9.51 8.56 -4.55
N ASP A 131 -9.81 9.22 -3.44
CA ASP A 131 -10.14 10.65 -3.41
C ASP A 131 -8.96 11.54 -3.81
N MET A 132 -7.76 11.15 -3.42
CA MET A 132 -6.54 11.91 -3.72
C MET A 132 -6.20 11.87 -5.21
N PHE A 133 -6.37 10.72 -5.87
CA PHE A 133 -5.98 10.55 -7.26
C PHE A 133 -7.07 10.88 -8.27
N ILE A 134 -8.36 10.88 -7.90
CA ILE A 134 -9.47 11.12 -8.83
C ILE A 134 -9.34 12.46 -9.58
N ASN A 135 -8.82 13.50 -8.93
CA ASN A 135 -8.60 14.80 -9.55
C ASN A 135 -7.42 14.79 -10.54
N ILE A 136 -6.37 14.00 -10.24
CA ILE A 136 -5.22 13.80 -11.13
C ILE A 136 -5.69 13.06 -12.37
N VAL A 137 -6.43 11.96 -12.20
CA VAL A 137 -7.05 11.18 -13.29
C VAL A 137 -7.87 12.08 -14.21
N LYS A 138 -8.76 12.90 -13.66
CA LYS A 138 -9.58 13.83 -14.45
C LYS A 138 -8.72 14.80 -15.26
N SER A 139 -7.68 15.36 -14.68
CA SER A 139 -6.79 16.32 -15.36
C SER A 139 -5.93 15.68 -16.46
N LEU A 140 -5.59 14.39 -16.31
CA LEU A 140 -4.86 13.62 -17.31
C LEU A 140 -5.74 13.27 -18.51
N ASN A 141 -7.00 12.90 -18.27
CA ASN A 141 -7.99 12.61 -19.32
C ASN A 141 -8.30 13.81 -20.25
N GLU A 142 -8.14 15.03 -19.75
CA GLU A 142 -8.37 16.24 -20.53
C GLU A 142 -7.27 16.56 -21.56
N LYS A 143 -6.16 15.82 -21.58
CA LYS A 143 -5.01 16.03 -22.48
C LYS A 143 -4.90 14.93 -23.54
N PRO A 144 -5.58 15.04 -24.68
CA PRO A 144 -5.51 14.02 -25.74
C PRO A 144 -4.08 13.82 -26.25
N GLY A 145 -3.67 12.56 -26.41
CA GLY A 145 -2.35 12.20 -26.95
C GLY A 145 -1.20 12.23 -25.92
N SER A 146 -1.50 12.35 -24.64
CA SER A 146 -0.50 12.19 -23.58
C SER A 146 -0.10 10.70 -23.44
N LYS A 147 1.19 10.45 -23.16
CA LYS A 147 1.70 9.12 -22.81
C LYS A 147 1.28 8.69 -21.39
N THR A 148 0.04 8.98 -20.98
CA THR A 148 -0.44 8.82 -19.61
C THR A 148 -1.49 7.72 -19.47
N ASN A 149 -1.76 6.96 -20.55
CA ASN A 149 -2.80 5.93 -20.53
C ASN A 149 -2.51 4.83 -19.49
N ASP A 150 -1.26 4.38 -19.38
CA ASP A 150 -0.90 3.33 -18.41
C ASP A 150 -0.98 3.86 -16.98
N LEU A 151 -0.57 5.12 -16.73
CA LEU A 151 -0.75 5.75 -15.44
C LEU A 151 -2.24 5.92 -15.09
N LEU A 152 -3.05 6.29 -16.09
CA LEU A 152 -4.48 6.42 -15.93
C LEU A 152 -5.12 5.07 -15.61
N TYR A 153 -4.79 4.02 -16.37
CA TYR A 153 -5.24 2.66 -16.12
C TYR A 153 -4.88 2.21 -14.69
N TYR A 154 -3.62 2.41 -14.28
CA TYR A 154 -3.17 2.09 -12.92
C TYR A 154 -4.01 2.79 -11.84
N LEU A 155 -4.30 4.09 -12.01
CA LEU A 155 -5.08 4.87 -11.03
C LEU A 155 -6.56 4.48 -11.04
N GLU A 156 -7.14 4.27 -12.22
CA GLU A 156 -8.55 3.84 -12.37
C GLU A 156 -8.74 2.44 -11.79
N ARG A 157 -7.76 1.54 -12.00
CA ARG A 157 -7.79 0.19 -11.46
C ARG A 157 -7.82 0.16 -9.94
N HIS A 158 -7.02 1.04 -9.28
CA HIS A 158 -7.06 1.20 -7.82
C HIS A 158 -8.42 1.71 -7.34
N ILE A 159 -9.00 2.71 -8.03
CA ILE A 159 -10.32 3.25 -7.66
C ILE A 159 -11.42 2.17 -7.80
N GLU A 160 -11.34 1.32 -8.83
CA GLU A 160 -12.29 0.22 -9.04
C GLU A 160 -12.17 -0.87 -7.98
N MET A 161 -10.93 -1.28 -7.66
CA MET A 161 -10.66 -2.35 -6.69
C MET A 161 -10.97 -1.93 -5.26
N ASP A 162 -10.66 -0.68 -4.90
CA ASP A 162 -10.93 -0.11 -3.56
C ASP A 162 -12.40 0.31 -3.38
N GLY A 163 -13.23 0.08 -4.38
CA GLY A 163 -14.61 0.53 -4.48
C GLY A 163 -15.49 0.30 -3.25
N ASP A 164 -16.80 0.45 -3.39
CA ASP A 164 -17.81 0.56 -2.34
C ASP A 164 -17.80 -0.52 -1.23
N GLU A 165 -17.08 -1.64 -1.41
CA GLU A 165 -17.08 -2.77 -0.46
C GLU A 165 -15.86 -2.78 0.49
N HIS A 166 -14.65 -2.37 0.07
CA HIS A 166 -13.43 -2.46 0.89
C HIS A 166 -13.46 -1.54 2.11
N GLY A 167 -13.90 -0.30 1.95
CA GLY A 167 -14.01 0.65 3.06
C GLY A 167 -14.86 0.15 4.23
N PRO A 168 -16.13 -0.25 4.01
CA PRO A 168 -16.96 -0.84 5.06
C PRO A 168 -16.39 -2.12 5.69
N MET A 169 -15.70 -2.97 4.91
CA MET A 169 -15.06 -4.19 5.42
C MET A 169 -13.84 -3.86 6.28
N ALA A 170 -13.03 -2.87 5.88
CA ALA A 170 -11.89 -2.40 6.64
C ALA A 170 -12.30 -1.81 8.00
N LEU A 171 -13.39 -1.04 8.05
CA LEU A 171 -13.95 -0.55 9.31
C LEU A 171 -14.45 -1.69 10.21
N LYS A 172 -15.06 -2.73 9.65
CA LYS A 172 -15.45 -3.94 10.41
C LYS A 172 -14.24 -4.68 10.95
N MET A 173 -13.17 -4.79 10.16
CA MET A 173 -11.90 -5.37 10.59
C MET A 173 -11.34 -4.64 11.81
N ILE A 174 -11.22 -3.30 11.77
CA ILE A 174 -10.76 -2.50 12.91
C ILE A 174 -11.66 -2.72 14.12
N SER A 175 -12.98 -2.64 13.94
CA SER A 175 -13.94 -2.84 15.03
C SER A 175 -13.81 -4.23 15.66
N GLY A 176 -13.62 -5.26 14.85
CA GLY A 176 -13.40 -6.63 15.35
C GLY A 176 -12.08 -6.79 16.11
N LEU A 177 -11.01 -6.13 15.67
CA LEU A 177 -9.69 -6.18 16.31
C LEU A 177 -9.62 -5.40 17.62
N CYS A 178 -10.29 -4.25 17.67
CA CYS A 178 -10.31 -3.39 18.87
C CYS A 178 -11.38 -3.82 19.88
N GLY A 179 -12.56 -4.28 19.42
CA GLY A 179 -13.68 -4.62 20.30
C GLY A 179 -13.99 -3.49 21.28
N ASP A 180 -14.15 -3.84 22.56
CA ASP A 180 -14.39 -2.88 23.66
C ASP A 180 -13.09 -2.37 24.33
N ASP A 181 -11.91 -2.72 23.80
CA ASP A 181 -10.62 -2.37 24.36
C ASP A 181 -10.24 -0.92 24.01
N LYS A 182 -10.32 -0.04 25.00
CA LYS A 182 -10.01 1.39 24.86
C LYS A 182 -8.54 1.66 24.51
N GLU A 183 -7.60 0.83 24.98
CA GLU A 183 -6.18 1.01 24.68
C GLU A 183 -5.93 0.73 23.19
N LYS A 184 -6.54 -0.32 22.63
CA LYS A 184 -6.46 -0.60 21.20
C LYS A 184 -7.06 0.51 20.33
N TRP A 185 -8.18 1.09 20.76
CA TRP A 185 -8.76 2.23 20.05
C TRP A 185 -7.86 3.47 20.11
N ASN A 186 -7.21 3.73 21.26
CA ASN A 186 -6.25 4.82 21.40
C ASN A 186 -5.02 4.58 20.49
N ASP A 187 -4.46 3.37 20.49
CA ASP A 187 -3.39 2.97 19.57
C ASP A 187 -3.81 3.19 18.11
N ALA A 188 -5.01 2.73 17.72
CA ALA A 188 -5.52 2.88 16.36
C ALA A 188 -5.60 4.35 15.92
N VAL A 189 -6.14 5.23 16.75
CA VAL A 189 -6.23 6.67 16.47
C VAL A 189 -4.84 7.30 16.40
N GLU A 190 -3.95 6.97 17.33
CA GLU A 190 -2.60 7.54 17.38
C GLU A 190 -1.81 7.18 16.13
N PHE A 191 -1.73 5.89 15.78
CA PHE A 191 -0.93 5.43 14.63
C PHE A 191 -1.54 5.84 13.29
N SER A 192 -2.87 5.94 13.17
CA SER A 192 -3.52 6.52 11.99
C SER A 192 -3.11 7.98 11.79
N ASN A 193 -3.14 8.78 12.85
CA ASN A 193 -2.68 10.18 12.79
C ASN A 193 -1.18 10.28 12.43
N GLN A 194 -0.34 9.39 12.93
CA GLN A 194 1.07 9.34 12.57
C GLN A 194 1.24 8.99 11.08
N ALA A 195 0.48 8.02 10.55
CA ALA A 195 0.51 7.65 9.14
C ALA A 195 0.15 8.83 8.22
N LEU A 196 -0.89 9.59 8.56
CA LEU A 196 -1.27 10.80 7.83
C LEU A 196 -0.17 11.86 7.86
N LYS A 197 0.47 12.09 9.01
CA LYS A 197 1.60 13.01 9.13
C LYS A 197 2.81 12.59 8.29
N GLN A 198 3.12 11.29 8.22
CA GLN A 198 4.21 10.80 7.35
C GLN A 198 3.87 11.00 5.87
N ARG A 199 2.61 10.82 5.47
CA ARG A 199 2.18 11.12 4.10
C ARG A 199 2.32 12.60 3.76
N ILE A 200 1.91 13.50 4.65
CA ILE A 200 2.08 14.94 4.47
C ILE A 200 3.56 15.28 4.27
N LYS A 201 4.46 14.77 5.12
CA LYS A 201 5.91 14.99 4.97
C LYS A 201 6.44 14.51 3.61
N LEU A 202 5.98 13.35 3.14
CA LEU A 202 6.37 12.83 1.83
C LEU A 202 5.90 13.75 0.70
N TRP A 203 4.66 14.24 0.76
CA TRP A 203 4.10 15.17 -0.22
C TRP A 203 4.77 16.55 -0.18
N ASP A 204 5.07 17.07 1.00
CA ASP A 204 5.81 18.34 1.18
C ASP A 204 7.20 18.24 0.55
N TYR A 205 7.89 17.10 0.75
CA TYR A 205 9.17 16.85 0.09
C TYR A 205 9.01 16.82 -1.44
N ILE A 206 8.06 16.08 -1.98
CA ILE A 206 7.82 16.03 -3.44
C ILE A 206 7.52 17.44 -3.98
N SER A 207 6.64 18.19 -3.33
CA SER A 207 6.30 19.55 -3.71
C SER A 207 7.52 20.50 -3.71
N SER A 208 8.47 20.27 -2.80
CA SER A 208 9.71 21.07 -2.74
C SER A 208 10.71 20.77 -3.86
N GLN A 209 10.52 19.68 -4.62
CA GLN A 209 11.40 19.26 -5.72
C GLN A 209 10.89 19.71 -7.11
N ILE A 210 9.67 20.26 -7.18
CA ILE A 210 9.02 20.78 -8.39
C ILE A 210 9.16 22.31 -8.45
#